data_3e64e10c209ce8cd0a4775f4bbaf8848
#
_entry.id   3e64e10c209ce8cd0a4775f4bbaf8848
#
_cell.length_a   1.000
_cell.length_b   1.000
_cell.length_c   1.000
_cell.angle_alpha   90.00
_cell.angle_beta   90.00
_cell.angle_gamma   90.00
#
_symmetry.space_group_name_H-M   'P 1'
#
loop_
_entity.id
_entity.type
_entity.pdbx_description
1 polymer ?
#
loop_
_entity_poly.entity_id
_entity_poly.type
_entity_poly.pdbx_seq_one_letter_code
_entity_poly.pdbx_strand_id
1 'polypeptide(L)'
;PDGRLEVKLEIREELIRYIRRFSPDLIITNRLNDYHADHRNTAQLVQDASFLLTVPCICPDTKYMDHMPVVLYWHDSFRKPNPIQPDVVVPIDDTIETILKAACCHECQYFDWMYWPDHPERISWPREKQVQHLWERYQKMFSGYRQEYDAQVREKFGAAADDIHYVEVFEISEYGEALTPELRDILEH
;
A
#
# COMPACT_ATOMS: atom_id res chain seq x y z
N PRO A 1 10.80 17.01 1.05
CA PRO A 1 10.02 17.33 2.24
C PRO A 1 8.57 16.89 2.06
N ASP A 2 7.97 16.37 3.10
CA ASP A 2 6.58 15.93 3.11
C ASP A 2 5.61 17.07 2.73
N GLY A 3 4.52 16.73 2.02
CA GLY A 3 3.52 17.67 1.53
C GLY A 3 3.94 18.49 0.30
N ARG A 4 5.02 18.10 -0.39
CA ARG A 4 5.57 18.89 -1.52
C ARG A 4 5.73 18.11 -2.84
N LEU A 5 5.28 16.89 -2.90
CA LEU A 5 5.29 16.14 -4.16
C LEU A 5 4.31 16.78 -5.13
N GLU A 6 4.76 17.04 -6.35
CA GLU A 6 3.93 17.57 -7.43
C GLU A 6 3.96 16.62 -8.63
N VAL A 7 2.86 16.54 -9.36
CA VAL A 7 2.80 15.81 -10.64
C VAL A 7 3.44 16.67 -11.72
N LYS A 8 4.74 16.46 -11.93
CA LYS A 8 5.55 17.16 -12.96
C LYS A 8 6.15 16.16 -13.94
N LEU A 9 6.40 16.64 -15.16
CA LEU A 9 7.01 15.81 -16.21
C LEU A 9 8.36 15.24 -15.77
N GLU A 10 9.20 16.04 -15.17
CA GLU A 10 10.54 15.64 -14.74
C GLU A 10 10.48 14.52 -13.69
N ILE A 11 9.55 14.62 -12.73
CA ILE A 11 9.34 13.60 -11.67
C ILE A 11 8.79 12.31 -12.28
N ARG A 12 7.84 12.42 -13.21
CA ARG A 12 7.29 11.25 -13.92
C ARG A 12 8.37 10.54 -14.74
N GLU A 13 9.21 11.28 -15.47
CA GLU A 13 10.32 10.68 -16.21
C GLU A 13 11.37 10.03 -15.30
N GLU A 14 11.66 10.62 -14.16
CA GLU A 14 12.54 10.03 -13.15
C GLU A 14 11.95 8.73 -12.61
N LEU A 15 10.65 8.72 -12.29
CA LEU A 15 9.93 7.53 -11.85
C LEU A 15 9.94 6.43 -12.92
N ILE A 16 9.70 6.77 -14.20
CA ILE A 16 9.78 5.82 -15.32
C ILE A 16 11.17 5.18 -15.38
N ARG A 17 12.23 5.98 -15.31
CA ARG A 17 13.62 5.46 -15.31
C ARG A 17 13.89 4.56 -14.11
N TYR A 18 13.37 4.92 -12.94
CA TYR A 18 13.51 4.12 -11.73
C TYR A 18 12.82 2.77 -11.86
N ILE A 19 11.53 2.77 -12.24
CA ILE A 19 10.75 1.53 -12.42
C ILE A 19 11.39 0.64 -13.48
N ARG A 20 11.80 1.18 -14.63
CA ARG A 20 12.46 0.42 -15.69
C ARG A 20 13.76 -0.25 -15.23
N ARG A 21 14.59 0.43 -14.42
CA ARG A 21 15.82 -0.14 -13.87
C ARG A 21 15.56 -1.24 -12.86
N PHE A 22 14.51 -1.07 -12.05
CA PHE A 22 14.10 -2.05 -11.05
C PHE A 22 13.38 -3.24 -11.69
N SER A 23 12.61 -2.99 -12.75
CA SER A 23 11.82 -3.97 -13.52
C SER A 23 10.93 -4.86 -12.63
N PRO A 24 10.01 -4.26 -11.85
CA PRO A 24 9.14 -5.01 -10.94
C PRO A 24 8.03 -5.73 -11.71
N ASP A 25 7.56 -6.85 -11.18
CA ASP A 25 6.33 -7.52 -11.62
C ASP A 25 5.09 -6.87 -10.99
N LEU A 26 5.26 -6.22 -9.83
CA LEU A 26 4.19 -5.62 -9.03
C LEU A 26 4.61 -4.26 -8.48
N ILE A 27 3.67 -3.31 -8.54
CA ILE A 27 3.75 -2.02 -7.84
C ILE A 27 2.56 -1.90 -6.90
N ILE A 28 2.82 -1.55 -5.63
CA ILE A 28 1.77 -1.20 -4.67
C ILE A 28 1.82 0.31 -4.43
N THR A 29 0.67 0.98 -4.53
CA THR A 29 0.58 2.43 -4.39
C THR A 29 -0.72 2.88 -3.72
N ASN A 30 -0.86 4.18 -3.51
CA ASN A 30 -2.10 4.79 -3.02
C ASN A 30 -3.18 4.83 -4.11
N ARG A 31 -4.42 5.07 -3.71
CA ARG A 31 -5.51 5.46 -4.62
C ARG A 31 -5.48 6.98 -4.88
N LEU A 32 -6.17 7.43 -5.94
CA LEU A 32 -6.31 8.87 -6.25
C LEU A 32 -7.17 9.63 -5.24
N ASN A 33 -8.00 8.95 -4.47
CA ASN A 33 -8.92 9.51 -3.49
C ASN A 33 -8.41 9.33 -2.05
N ASP A 34 -7.30 9.98 -1.75
CA ASP A 34 -6.67 9.98 -0.43
C ASP A 34 -6.69 11.39 0.20
N TYR A 35 -6.55 11.48 1.53
CA TYR A 35 -6.52 12.77 2.23
C TYR A 35 -5.23 13.56 1.94
N HIS A 36 -4.11 12.88 1.76
CA HIS A 36 -2.80 13.51 1.63
C HIS A 36 -2.46 13.82 0.17
N ALA A 37 -1.99 15.03 -0.08
CA ALA A 37 -1.61 15.45 -1.43
C ALA A 37 -0.54 14.56 -2.05
N ASP A 38 0.53 14.22 -1.28
CA ASP A 38 1.61 13.38 -1.79
C ASP A 38 1.14 11.95 -2.10
N HIS A 39 0.17 11.41 -1.36
CA HIS A 39 -0.41 10.10 -1.65
C HIS A 39 -1.14 10.13 -3.01
N ARG A 40 -2.02 11.12 -3.23
CA ARG A 40 -2.72 11.29 -4.51
C ARG A 40 -1.76 11.55 -5.67
N ASN A 41 -0.74 12.38 -5.45
CA ASN A 41 0.25 12.72 -6.47
C ASN A 41 1.15 11.52 -6.79
N THR A 42 1.48 10.67 -5.80
CA THR A 42 2.18 9.39 -6.03
C THR A 42 1.32 8.46 -6.88
N ALA A 43 0.06 8.27 -6.51
CA ALA A 43 -0.88 7.47 -7.30
C ALA A 43 -1.00 7.96 -8.75
N GLN A 44 -1.14 9.27 -8.94
CA GLN A 44 -1.21 9.88 -10.27
C GLN A 44 0.08 9.65 -11.07
N LEU A 45 1.24 9.84 -10.46
CA LEU A 45 2.53 9.61 -11.12
C LEU A 45 2.72 8.15 -11.53
N VAL A 46 2.30 7.20 -10.70
CA VAL A 46 2.35 5.77 -11.03
C VAL A 46 1.41 5.44 -12.19
N GLN A 47 0.17 5.93 -12.16
CA GLN A 47 -0.80 5.71 -13.24
C GLN A 47 -0.32 6.33 -14.55
N ASP A 48 0.17 7.60 -14.50
CA ASP A 48 0.71 8.29 -15.68
C ASP A 48 1.94 7.59 -16.26
N ALA A 49 2.75 6.94 -15.42
CA ALA A 49 3.94 6.21 -15.85
C ALA A 49 3.61 4.84 -16.45
N SER A 50 2.59 4.16 -15.98
CA SER A 50 2.35 2.74 -16.21
C SER A 50 2.46 2.33 -17.68
N PHE A 51 1.63 2.86 -18.56
CA PHE A 51 1.72 2.60 -20.01
C PHE A 51 3.06 3.06 -20.61
N LEU A 52 3.59 4.21 -20.14
CA LEU A 52 4.82 4.80 -20.67
C LEU A 52 6.08 3.98 -20.39
N LEU A 53 6.02 3.05 -19.43
CA LEU A 53 7.10 2.10 -19.14
C LEU A 53 7.47 1.26 -20.38
N THR A 54 6.49 0.96 -21.24
CA THR A 54 6.67 0.12 -22.42
C THR A 54 6.96 0.92 -23.71
N VAL A 55 6.94 2.26 -23.66
CA VAL A 55 7.10 3.13 -24.84
C VAL A 55 8.57 3.47 -25.08
N PRO A 56 9.21 2.97 -26.17
CA PRO A 56 10.66 3.13 -26.38
C PRO A 56 11.12 4.59 -26.49
N CYS A 57 10.29 5.48 -27.05
CA CYS A 57 10.64 6.89 -27.28
C CYS A 57 10.58 7.75 -26.01
N ILE A 58 9.97 7.25 -24.94
CA ILE A 58 9.95 7.91 -23.63
C ILE A 58 11.19 7.48 -22.85
N CYS A 59 11.95 8.42 -22.29
CA CYS A 59 13.19 8.15 -21.56
C CYS A 59 14.10 7.17 -22.30
N PRO A 60 14.56 7.48 -23.52
CA PRO A 60 15.29 6.55 -24.39
C PRO A 60 16.68 6.18 -23.86
N ASP A 61 17.13 6.85 -22.82
CA ASP A 61 18.35 6.59 -22.06
C ASP A 61 18.22 5.37 -21.10
N THR A 62 17.01 4.82 -20.96
CA THR A 62 16.74 3.64 -20.13
C THR A 62 15.93 2.62 -20.93
N LYS A 63 16.36 1.34 -20.93
CA LYS A 63 15.65 0.28 -21.67
C LYS A 63 14.16 0.25 -21.23
N TYR A 64 13.25 0.25 -22.20
CA TYR A 64 11.83 0.11 -21.94
C TYR A 64 11.49 -1.32 -21.44
N MET A 65 10.39 -1.46 -20.73
CA MET A 65 9.87 -2.76 -20.27
C MET A 65 9.07 -3.45 -21.38
N ASP A 66 9.14 -4.75 -21.44
CA ASP A 66 8.40 -5.54 -22.44
C ASP A 66 6.90 -5.68 -22.07
N HIS A 67 6.55 -5.45 -20.80
CA HIS A 67 5.18 -5.45 -20.24
C HIS A 67 5.05 -4.41 -19.13
N MET A 68 3.82 -4.05 -18.78
CA MET A 68 3.55 -3.23 -17.60
C MET A 68 3.56 -4.11 -16.33
N PRO A 69 3.98 -3.60 -15.17
CA PRO A 69 3.76 -4.29 -13.91
C PRO A 69 2.26 -4.34 -13.55
N VAL A 70 1.87 -5.32 -12.75
CA VAL A 70 0.58 -5.26 -12.06
C VAL A 70 0.63 -4.08 -11.07
N VAL A 71 -0.46 -3.31 -10.98
CA VAL A 71 -0.56 -2.21 -10.01
C VAL A 71 -1.68 -2.52 -9.03
N LEU A 72 -1.35 -2.51 -7.75
CA LEU A 72 -2.31 -2.65 -6.65
C LEU A 72 -2.41 -1.36 -5.85
N TYR A 73 -3.62 -1.06 -5.40
CA TYR A 73 -3.89 -0.03 -4.42
C TYR A 73 -4.09 -0.66 -3.05
N TRP A 74 -3.36 -0.19 -2.04
CA TRP A 74 -3.60 -0.66 -0.68
C TRP A 74 -4.87 -0.05 -0.08
N HIS A 75 -5.35 -0.69 0.96
CA HIS A 75 -6.59 -0.32 1.64
C HIS A 75 -6.54 1.11 2.19
N ASP A 76 -7.64 1.82 1.99
CA ASP A 76 -7.96 3.07 2.66
C ASP A 76 -9.45 3.10 3.08
N SER A 77 -9.84 4.08 3.89
CA SER A 77 -11.21 4.24 4.37
C SER A 77 -12.07 5.18 3.52
N PHE A 78 -11.56 5.69 2.40
CA PHE A 78 -12.30 6.63 1.55
C PHE A 78 -13.34 5.91 0.69
N ARG A 79 -14.57 6.44 0.72
CA ARG A 79 -15.71 5.84 0.03
C ARG A 79 -16.15 6.62 -1.21
N LYS A 80 -15.57 7.79 -1.46
CA LYS A 80 -15.91 8.66 -2.59
C LYS A 80 -14.65 8.95 -3.44
N PRO A 81 -14.75 8.90 -4.78
CA PRO A 81 -15.95 8.59 -5.58
C PRO A 81 -16.44 7.14 -5.43
N ASN A 82 -15.55 6.17 -5.17
CA ASN A 82 -15.86 4.76 -4.98
C ASN A 82 -15.15 4.21 -3.74
N PRO A 83 -15.74 3.28 -2.97
CA PRO A 83 -15.02 2.53 -1.96
C PRO A 83 -13.98 1.61 -2.63
N ILE A 84 -12.99 1.17 -1.86
CA ILE A 84 -12.02 0.16 -2.33
C ILE A 84 -12.73 -1.14 -2.73
N GLN A 85 -12.26 -1.77 -3.80
CA GLN A 85 -12.69 -3.11 -4.20
C GLN A 85 -11.71 -4.13 -3.61
N PRO A 86 -12.19 -5.12 -2.85
CA PRO A 86 -11.32 -6.11 -2.22
C PRO A 86 -10.96 -7.26 -3.20
N ASP A 87 -10.16 -6.94 -4.24
CA ASP A 87 -9.79 -7.89 -5.29
C ASP A 87 -8.76 -8.94 -4.83
N VAL A 88 -7.90 -8.54 -3.89
CA VAL A 88 -6.85 -9.38 -3.30
C VAL A 88 -6.91 -9.25 -1.79
N VAL A 89 -6.92 -10.38 -1.10
CA VAL A 89 -6.91 -10.45 0.37
C VAL A 89 -5.72 -11.29 0.80
N VAL A 90 -4.83 -10.69 1.59
CA VAL A 90 -3.57 -11.29 2.03
C VAL A 90 -3.61 -11.52 3.53
N PRO A 91 -3.54 -12.78 4.01
CA PRO A 91 -3.32 -13.06 5.42
C PRO A 91 -1.96 -12.53 5.88
N ILE A 92 -1.93 -11.87 7.03
CA ILE A 92 -0.71 -11.28 7.58
C ILE A 92 -0.40 -11.73 9.02
N ASP A 93 -1.01 -12.80 9.47
CA ASP A 93 -0.81 -13.32 10.83
C ASP A 93 0.68 -13.57 11.12
N ASP A 94 1.42 -14.13 10.16
CA ASP A 94 2.85 -14.43 10.30
C ASP A 94 3.76 -13.19 10.15
N THR A 95 3.25 -12.10 9.58
CA THR A 95 4.06 -10.90 9.24
C THR A 95 3.72 -9.67 10.08
N ILE A 96 2.62 -9.67 10.83
CA ILE A 96 2.14 -8.51 11.60
C ILE A 96 3.17 -7.98 12.61
N GLU A 97 3.97 -8.87 13.22
CA GLU A 97 5.07 -8.44 14.09
C GLU A 97 6.18 -7.72 13.34
N THR A 98 6.46 -8.15 12.10
CA THR A 98 7.45 -7.50 11.24
C THR A 98 6.96 -6.12 10.80
N ILE A 99 5.66 -5.99 10.48
CA ILE A 99 5.02 -4.71 10.20
C ILE A 99 5.18 -3.75 11.38
N LEU A 100 4.92 -4.22 12.62
CA LEU A 100 5.11 -3.42 13.82
C LEU A 100 6.57 -2.98 14.00
N LYS A 101 7.53 -3.89 13.82
CA LYS A 101 8.97 -3.58 13.92
C LYS A 101 9.37 -2.51 12.88
N ALA A 102 8.90 -2.64 11.65
CA ALA A 102 9.13 -1.65 10.59
C ALA A 102 8.50 -0.29 10.94
N ALA A 103 7.26 -0.28 11.45
CA ALA A 103 6.59 0.94 11.89
C ALA A 103 7.35 1.64 13.03
N CYS A 104 7.91 0.88 13.98
CA CYS A 104 8.72 1.42 15.06
C CYS A 104 10.00 2.14 14.60
N CYS A 105 10.47 1.91 13.37
CA CYS A 105 11.60 2.63 12.78
C CYS A 105 11.22 4.05 12.33
N HIS A 106 9.94 4.36 12.20
CA HIS A 106 9.44 5.70 11.85
C HIS A 106 9.15 6.53 13.12
N GLU A 107 10.20 6.89 13.82
CA GLU A 107 10.15 7.55 15.15
C GLU A 107 9.25 8.79 15.17
N CYS A 108 9.52 9.75 14.28
CA CYS A 108 8.75 11.00 14.24
C CYS A 108 7.29 10.77 13.84
N GLN A 109 6.99 9.75 13.06
CA GLN A 109 5.63 9.44 12.62
C GLN A 109 4.79 8.87 13.77
N TYR A 110 5.24 7.78 14.40
CA TYR A 110 4.43 6.99 15.33
C TYR A 110 4.59 7.35 16.79
N PHE A 111 5.68 8.06 17.16
CA PHE A 111 5.99 8.33 18.57
C PHE A 111 6.08 9.81 18.90
N ASP A 112 5.83 10.69 17.91
CA ASP A 112 5.87 12.13 18.07
C ASP A 112 4.62 12.76 17.45
N TRP A 113 4.63 13.17 16.17
CA TRP A 113 3.61 14.03 15.62
C TRP A 113 2.21 13.38 15.52
N MET A 114 2.08 12.05 15.38
CA MET A 114 0.76 11.39 15.37
C MET A 114 -0.01 11.53 16.69
N TYR A 115 0.67 11.82 17.79
CA TYR A 115 -0.01 12.11 19.06
C TYR A 115 -0.39 13.58 19.21
N TRP A 116 0.29 14.46 18.49
CA TRP A 116 0.22 15.88 18.67
C TRP A 116 -1.18 16.49 18.57
N PRO A 117 -2.05 16.11 17.59
CA PRO A 117 -3.36 16.74 17.47
C PRO A 117 -4.28 16.47 18.66
N ASP A 118 -4.35 15.20 19.12
CA ASP A 118 -5.39 14.75 20.05
C ASP A 118 -4.84 14.30 21.41
N HIS A 119 -3.60 13.82 21.46
CA HIS A 119 -3.03 13.16 22.61
C HIS A 119 -1.56 13.52 22.86
N PRO A 120 -1.19 14.81 22.94
CA PRO A 120 0.22 15.22 23.06
C PRO A 120 0.90 14.67 24.32
N GLU A 121 0.15 14.30 25.36
CA GLU A 121 0.68 13.68 26.58
C GLU A 121 1.35 12.32 26.31
N ARG A 122 0.96 11.63 25.21
CA ARG A 122 1.52 10.32 24.86
C ARG A 122 2.97 10.39 24.36
N ILE A 123 3.41 11.55 23.91
CA ILE A 123 4.82 11.79 23.51
C ILE A 123 5.76 11.53 24.70
N SER A 124 5.32 11.85 25.91
CA SER A 124 6.09 11.63 27.14
C SER A 124 5.96 10.23 27.75
N TRP A 125 5.18 9.33 27.15
CA TRP A 125 5.08 7.96 27.63
C TRP A 125 6.40 7.19 27.49
N PRO A 126 6.70 6.25 28.41
CA PRO A 126 7.78 5.30 28.21
C PRO A 126 7.66 4.59 26.85
N ARG A 127 8.79 4.34 26.19
CA ARG A 127 8.82 3.72 24.86
C ARG A 127 8.03 2.43 24.79
N GLU A 128 8.16 1.57 25.79
CA GLU A 128 7.42 0.29 25.85
C GLU A 128 5.91 0.51 25.80
N LYS A 129 5.40 1.53 26.48
CA LYS A 129 3.98 1.88 26.47
C LYS A 129 3.55 2.45 25.10
N GLN A 130 4.39 3.21 24.44
CA GLN A 130 4.12 3.72 23.09
C GLN A 130 4.06 2.57 22.08
N VAL A 131 5.02 1.63 22.15
CA VAL A 131 5.04 0.44 21.28
C VAL A 131 3.83 -0.46 21.53
N GLN A 132 3.46 -0.69 22.80
CA GLN A 132 2.26 -1.47 23.13
C GLN A 132 0.99 -0.81 22.56
N HIS A 133 0.87 0.51 22.66
CA HIS A 133 -0.26 1.24 22.09
C HIS A 133 -0.31 1.15 20.57
N LEU A 134 0.86 1.23 19.91
CA LEU A 134 0.95 1.04 18.45
C LEU A 134 0.53 -0.37 18.05
N TRP A 135 0.96 -1.39 18.80
CA TRP A 135 0.57 -2.77 18.60
C TRP A 135 -0.95 -2.97 18.67
N GLU A 136 -1.58 -2.49 19.74
CA GLU A 136 -3.04 -2.56 19.91
C GLU A 136 -3.79 -1.87 18.77
N ARG A 137 -3.25 -0.74 18.27
CA ARG A 137 -3.81 -0.03 17.13
C ARG A 137 -3.73 -0.85 15.84
N TYR A 138 -2.59 -1.49 15.57
CA TYR A 138 -2.42 -2.36 14.39
C TYR A 138 -3.30 -3.59 14.47
N GLN A 139 -3.34 -4.27 15.60
CA GLN A 139 -4.24 -5.42 15.81
C GLN A 139 -5.69 -5.03 15.53
N LYS A 140 -6.14 -3.91 16.07
CA LYS A 140 -7.50 -3.41 15.86
C LYS A 140 -7.76 -3.07 14.39
N MET A 141 -6.80 -2.47 13.71
CA MET A 141 -6.93 -2.09 12.30
C MET A 141 -7.06 -3.33 11.41
N PHE A 142 -6.09 -4.25 11.49
CA PHE A 142 -6.05 -5.43 10.62
C PHE A 142 -7.14 -6.47 10.96
N SER A 143 -7.51 -6.62 12.24
CA SER A 143 -8.68 -7.43 12.61
C SER A 143 -10.00 -6.78 12.17
N GLY A 144 -10.03 -5.45 12.10
CA GLY A 144 -11.15 -4.69 11.53
C GLY A 144 -11.31 -5.00 10.04
N TYR A 145 -10.23 -5.01 9.28
CA TYR A 145 -10.25 -5.41 7.86
C TYR A 145 -10.69 -6.88 7.71
N ARG A 146 -10.17 -7.77 8.55
CA ARG A 146 -10.60 -9.17 8.58
C ARG A 146 -12.12 -9.32 8.78
N GLN A 147 -12.72 -8.50 9.64
CA GLN A 147 -14.16 -8.50 9.88
C GLN A 147 -14.94 -7.86 8.73
N GLU A 148 -14.48 -6.73 8.19
CA GLU A 148 -15.12 -6.03 7.08
C GLU A 148 -15.17 -6.90 5.82
N TYR A 149 -14.11 -7.68 5.56
CA TYR A 149 -13.96 -8.54 4.38
C TYR A 149 -14.10 -10.04 4.69
N ASP A 150 -14.84 -10.41 5.75
CA ASP A 150 -15.04 -11.82 6.16
C ASP A 150 -15.58 -12.70 5.02
N ALA A 151 -16.49 -12.18 4.21
CA ALA A 151 -17.06 -12.92 3.08
C ALA A 151 -15.97 -13.29 2.04
N GLN A 152 -15.11 -12.35 1.67
CA GLN A 152 -14.02 -12.57 0.72
C GLN A 152 -12.95 -13.52 1.28
N VAL A 153 -12.61 -13.38 2.57
CA VAL A 153 -11.68 -14.29 3.25
C VAL A 153 -12.25 -15.71 3.25
N ARG A 154 -13.52 -15.89 3.58
CA ARG A 154 -14.15 -17.22 3.58
C ARG A 154 -14.31 -17.81 2.18
N GLU A 155 -14.64 -17.00 1.20
CA GLU A 155 -14.70 -17.43 -0.20
C GLU A 155 -13.33 -17.93 -0.68
N LYS A 156 -12.26 -17.22 -0.32
CA LYS A 156 -10.90 -17.53 -0.79
C LYS A 156 -10.27 -18.69 -0.04
N PHE A 157 -10.32 -18.68 1.29
CA PHE A 157 -9.58 -19.60 2.14
C PHE A 157 -10.41 -20.76 2.71
N GLY A 158 -11.74 -20.75 2.50
CA GLY A 158 -12.63 -21.82 2.95
C GLY A 158 -12.52 -22.07 4.45
N ALA A 159 -12.25 -23.30 4.86
CA ALA A 159 -12.13 -23.69 6.25
C ALA A 159 -10.92 -23.04 6.97
N ALA A 160 -9.85 -22.72 6.25
CA ALA A 160 -8.68 -22.05 6.82
C ALA A 160 -8.98 -20.59 7.23
N ALA A 161 -10.09 -20.01 6.77
CA ALA A 161 -10.49 -18.65 7.15
C ALA A 161 -10.71 -18.46 8.66
N ASP A 162 -11.00 -19.53 9.40
CA ASP A 162 -11.22 -19.45 10.84
C ASP A 162 -9.91 -19.23 11.63
N ASP A 163 -8.78 -19.58 11.05
CA ASP A 163 -7.43 -19.40 11.63
C ASP A 163 -6.78 -18.08 11.22
N ILE A 164 -7.39 -17.32 10.28
CA ILE A 164 -6.91 -16.01 9.84
C ILE A 164 -7.50 -14.92 10.72
N HIS A 165 -6.65 -14.14 11.39
CA HIS A 165 -7.03 -13.07 12.31
C HIS A 165 -6.79 -11.68 11.76
N TYR A 166 -5.77 -11.54 10.89
CA TYR A 166 -5.35 -10.27 10.32
C TYR A 166 -5.19 -10.37 8.81
N VAL A 167 -5.68 -9.37 8.10
CA VAL A 167 -5.53 -9.30 6.63
C VAL A 167 -5.15 -7.91 6.18
N GLU A 168 -4.40 -7.83 5.09
CA GLU A 168 -4.35 -6.67 4.21
C GLU A 168 -5.22 -6.90 2.99
N VAL A 169 -5.73 -5.80 2.42
CA VAL A 169 -6.65 -5.84 1.28
C VAL A 169 -6.16 -4.89 0.21
N PHE A 170 -6.21 -5.34 -1.03
CA PHE A 170 -5.78 -4.56 -2.18
C PHE A 170 -6.84 -4.55 -3.28
N GLU A 171 -6.91 -3.42 -3.99
CA GLU A 171 -7.69 -3.25 -5.21
C GLU A 171 -6.74 -3.33 -6.41
N ILE A 172 -7.13 -4.06 -7.47
CA ILE A 172 -6.36 -4.14 -8.71
C ILE A 172 -6.63 -2.90 -9.55
N SER A 173 -5.57 -2.21 -9.94
CA SER A 173 -5.67 -1.08 -10.84
C SER A 173 -5.90 -1.50 -12.28
N GLU A 174 -6.77 -0.82 -13.00
CA GLU A 174 -6.95 -0.98 -14.46
C GLU A 174 -5.80 -0.36 -15.29
N TYR A 175 -4.83 0.32 -14.64
CA TYR A 175 -3.69 0.98 -15.30
C TYR A 175 -2.42 0.10 -15.37
N GLY A 176 -2.47 -1.14 -14.90
CA GLY A 176 -1.39 -2.13 -14.98
C GLY A 176 -1.80 -3.36 -15.79
N GLU A 177 -0.92 -4.37 -15.82
CA GLU A 177 -1.26 -5.70 -16.34
C GLU A 177 -2.29 -6.40 -15.44
N ALA A 178 -2.97 -7.38 -16.02
CA ALA A 178 -3.84 -8.26 -15.24
C ALA A 178 -3.03 -9.10 -14.24
N LEU A 179 -3.55 -9.25 -13.02
CA LEU A 179 -2.94 -10.09 -12.01
C LEU A 179 -2.99 -11.56 -12.45
N THR A 180 -1.81 -12.16 -12.68
CA THR A 180 -1.72 -13.57 -13.09
C THR A 180 -2.02 -14.51 -11.91
N PRO A 181 -2.48 -15.75 -12.19
CA PRO A 181 -2.71 -16.74 -11.13
C PRO A 181 -1.46 -17.00 -10.29
N GLU A 182 -0.29 -17.04 -10.91
CA GLU A 182 1.00 -17.30 -10.25
C GLU A 182 1.37 -16.15 -9.29
N LEU A 183 1.20 -14.90 -9.73
CA LEU A 183 1.49 -13.74 -8.88
C LEU A 183 0.45 -13.60 -7.75
N ARG A 184 -0.81 -13.95 -8.04
CA ARG A 184 -1.85 -14.01 -7.01
C ARG A 184 -1.53 -15.05 -5.94
N ASP A 185 -1.06 -16.23 -6.33
CA ASP A 185 -0.68 -17.29 -5.41
C ASP A 185 0.47 -16.85 -4.48
N ILE A 186 1.47 -16.16 -5.01
CA ILE A 186 2.58 -15.59 -4.22
C ILE A 186 2.10 -14.55 -3.19
N LEU A 187 1.07 -13.77 -3.53
CA LEU A 187 0.55 -12.72 -2.65
C LEU A 187 -0.31 -13.28 -1.52
N GLU A 188 -1.07 -14.34 -1.81
CA GLU A 188 -2.13 -14.85 -0.91
C GLU A 188 -1.69 -16.09 -0.10
N HIS A 189 -0.47 -16.63 -0.34
CA HIS A 189 0.12 -17.80 0.34
C HIS A 189 1.57 -17.58 0.74
#